data_13c23b6941604795fbe0d08a8ed4cce5
#
_entry.id   13c23b6941604795fbe0d08a8ed4cce5
#
_cell.length_a   1.000
_cell.length_b   1.000
_cell.length_c   1.000
_cell.angle_alpha   90.00
_cell.angle_beta   90.00
_cell.angle_gamma   90.00
#
_symmetry.space_group_name_H-M   'P 1'
#
loop_
_entity.id
_entity.type
_entity.pdbx_description
1 polymer ?
#
loop_
_entity_poly.entity_id
_entity_poly.type
_entity_poly.pdbx_seq_one_letter_code
_entity_poly.pdbx_strand_id
1 'polypeptide(L)'
;SPMPVLAATSPTDCFECAYMASKIALEHMTPVVLLTDAFVANGSAAWKLPDLNDYPAINPPYVTPDMAGNWTPYQRNEETGARYWATPGTEGFMHRLGGLEKDCITSAISTDPANHQKMTDMRQAKIDYIANEIPELEILGNPEADLLVVGWGGTYGHLYSAVESMNAIGKKVAMVHFNYINPMPKNTEEILRRSVSYTHLRAHETLS
;
A
#
# COMPACT_ATOMS: atom_id res chain seq x y z
N SER A 1 -11.44 9.89 -0.54
CA SER A 1 -11.50 8.44 -0.82
C SER A 1 -10.30 7.75 -0.20
N PRO A 2 -10.42 6.52 0.28
CA PRO A 2 -9.30 5.75 0.78
C PRO A 2 -8.31 5.48 -0.36
N MET A 3 -7.02 5.52 -0.07
CA MET A 3 -5.95 5.27 -1.03
C MET A 3 -4.82 4.47 -0.36
N PRO A 4 -4.16 3.56 -1.08
CA PRO A 4 -2.94 2.96 -0.58
C PRO A 4 -1.84 4.01 -0.40
N VAL A 5 -1.06 3.84 0.67
CA VAL A 5 0.05 4.72 1.03
C VAL A 5 1.26 3.85 1.36
N LEU A 6 2.34 4.05 0.63
CA LEU A 6 3.63 3.43 0.85
C LEU A 6 4.63 4.48 1.32
N ALA A 7 5.63 4.07 2.10
CA ALA A 7 6.70 4.94 2.55
C ALA A 7 8.06 4.26 2.35
N ALA A 8 8.93 4.89 1.58
CA ALA A 8 10.28 4.38 1.33
C ALA A 8 11.17 4.54 2.57
N THR A 9 12.02 3.55 2.84
CA THR A 9 12.89 3.45 4.01
C THR A 9 14.31 3.94 3.74
N SER A 10 14.72 3.92 2.48
CA SER A 10 16.06 4.30 2.03
C SER A 10 16.02 4.80 0.58
N PRO A 11 17.09 5.46 0.09
CA PRO A 11 17.19 5.85 -1.33
C PRO A 11 17.03 4.67 -2.30
N THR A 12 17.54 3.50 -1.97
CA THR A 12 17.43 2.30 -2.81
C THR A 12 16.03 1.70 -2.77
N ASP A 13 15.37 1.73 -1.64
CA ASP A 13 13.99 1.25 -1.43
C ASP A 13 12.94 2.09 -2.19
N CYS A 14 13.31 3.30 -2.62
CA CYS A 14 12.43 4.09 -3.49
C CYS A 14 12.03 3.37 -4.77
N PHE A 15 12.93 2.59 -5.36
CA PHE A 15 12.62 1.80 -6.55
C PHE A 15 11.59 0.71 -6.27
N GLU A 16 11.83 -0.07 -5.21
CA GLU A 16 10.92 -1.14 -4.76
C GLU A 16 9.51 -0.59 -4.48
N CYS A 17 9.45 0.47 -3.67
CA CYS A 17 8.19 1.12 -3.35
C CYS A 17 7.49 1.70 -4.59
N ALA A 18 8.24 2.28 -5.55
CA ALA A 18 7.65 2.80 -6.79
C ALA A 18 7.11 1.68 -7.69
N TYR A 19 7.83 0.56 -7.78
CA TYR A 19 7.37 -0.61 -8.51
C TYR A 19 6.08 -1.17 -7.91
N MET A 20 6.06 -1.40 -6.60
CA MET A 20 4.88 -1.91 -5.90
C MET A 20 3.70 -0.94 -5.93
N ALA A 21 3.96 0.36 -5.81
CA ALA A 21 2.93 1.39 -5.96
C ALA A 21 2.30 1.35 -7.36
N SER A 22 3.12 1.17 -8.41
CA SER A 22 2.66 1.05 -9.79
C SER A 22 1.83 -0.23 -10.00
N LYS A 23 2.28 -1.36 -9.44
CA LYS A 23 1.56 -2.63 -9.47
C LYS A 23 0.18 -2.47 -8.83
N ILE A 24 0.11 -1.99 -7.61
CA ILE A 24 -1.15 -1.76 -6.88
C ILE A 24 -2.06 -0.80 -7.66
N ALA A 25 -1.51 0.30 -8.18
CA ALA A 25 -2.30 1.29 -8.92
C ALA A 25 -2.97 0.70 -10.17
N LEU A 26 -2.24 -0.12 -10.92
CA LEU A 26 -2.72 -0.72 -12.16
C LEU A 26 -3.66 -1.90 -11.92
N GLU A 27 -3.35 -2.77 -10.98
CA GLU A 27 -4.14 -3.98 -10.70
C GLU A 27 -5.46 -3.65 -9.97
N HIS A 28 -5.46 -2.64 -9.11
CA HIS A 28 -6.66 -2.25 -8.36
C HIS A 28 -7.37 -1.00 -8.90
N MET A 29 -6.89 -0.42 -10.01
CA MET A 29 -7.41 0.84 -10.56
C MET A 29 -7.65 1.87 -9.46
N THR A 30 -6.58 2.26 -8.77
CA THR A 30 -6.63 3.22 -7.65
C THR A 30 -5.37 4.08 -7.65
N PRO A 31 -5.45 5.37 -7.31
CA PRO A 31 -4.25 6.13 -7.06
C PRO A 31 -3.52 5.57 -5.83
N VAL A 32 -2.20 5.61 -5.86
CA VAL A 32 -1.35 5.20 -4.75
C VAL A 32 -0.42 6.36 -4.38
N VAL A 33 -0.27 6.63 -3.10
CA VAL A 33 0.63 7.65 -2.59
C VAL A 33 1.94 6.98 -2.17
N LEU A 34 3.05 7.47 -2.69
CA LEU A 34 4.39 7.09 -2.25
C LEU A 34 5.00 8.26 -1.48
N LEU A 35 5.27 8.03 -0.20
CA LEU A 35 5.92 8.99 0.68
C LEU A 35 7.43 8.82 0.63
N THR A 36 8.13 9.92 0.31
CA THR A 36 9.56 10.04 0.44
C THR A 36 9.87 11.28 1.28
N ASP A 37 10.64 11.14 2.34
CA ASP A 37 11.09 12.29 3.11
C ASP A 37 12.37 12.91 2.50
N ALA A 38 12.80 14.05 3.04
CA ALA A 38 13.97 14.76 2.53
C ALA A 38 15.27 13.94 2.65
N PHE A 39 15.41 13.11 3.68
CA PHE A 39 16.57 12.23 3.85
C PHE A 39 16.64 11.17 2.75
N VAL A 40 15.51 10.50 2.52
CA VAL A 40 15.39 9.44 1.50
C VAL A 40 15.53 10.03 0.09
N ALA A 41 14.83 11.14 -0.20
CA ALA A 41 14.76 11.71 -1.53
C ALA A 41 16.08 12.42 -1.97
N ASN A 42 16.85 12.99 -1.02
CA ASN A 42 18.11 13.65 -1.31
C ASN A 42 19.35 12.81 -0.94
N GLY A 43 19.14 11.66 -0.31
CA GLY A 43 20.19 10.74 0.04
C GLY A 43 20.74 9.98 -1.17
N SER A 44 21.90 9.35 -0.96
CA SER A 44 22.48 8.41 -1.92
C SER A 44 22.94 7.15 -1.19
N ALA A 45 22.82 6.01 -1.86
CA ALA A 45 23.27 4.73 -1.34
C ALA A 45 23.85 3.88 -2.48
N ALA A 46 24.75 2.96 -2.14
CA ALA A 46 25.17 1.94 -3.10
C ALA A 46 23.97 1.06 -3.44
N TRP A 47 23.73 0.86 -4.74
CA TRP A 47 22.59 0.11 -5.23
C TRP A 47 23.01 -0.86 -6.32
N LYS A 48 22.63 -2.12 -6.16
CA LYS A 48 22.77 -3.13 -7.21
C LYS A 48 21.56 -3.01 -8.14
N LEU A 49 21.79 -2.87 -9.44
CA LEU A 49 20.69 -2.89 -10.41
C LEU A 49 19.87 -4.17 -10.24
N PRO A 50 18.56 -4.04 -10.03
CA PRO A 50 17.70 -5.21 -9.85
C PRO A 50 17.56 -5.98 -11.17
N ASP A 51 17.37 -7.29 -11.10
CA ASP A 51 16.87 -8.07 -12.22
C ASP A 51 15.33 -7.94 -12.24
N LEU A 52 14.78 -7.39 -13.31
CA LEU A 52 13.33 -7.20 -13.43
C LEU A 52 12.56 -8.53 -13.51
N ASN A 53 13.23 -9.64 -13.79
CA ASN A 53 12.62 -10.96 -13.76
C ASN A 53 12.32 -11.46 -12.33
N ASP A 54 12.98 -10.86 -11.32
CA ASP A 54 12.72 -11.18 -9.91
C ASP A 54 11.47 -10.47 -9.36
N TYR A 55 10.90 -9.54 -10.13
CA TYR A 55 9.73 -8.78 -9.69
C TYR A 55 8.43 -9.46 -10.10
N PRO A 56 7.38 -9.38 -9.25
CA PRO A 56 6.07 -9.92 -9.60
C PRO A 56 5.51 -9.19 -10.82
N ALA A 57 4.98 -9.94 -11.78
CA ALA A 57 4.37 -9.34 -12.96
C ALA A 57 3.23 -8.39 -12.58
N ILE A 58 3.06 -7.33 -13.35
CA ILE A 58 1.94 -6.40 -13.22
C ILE A 58 0.85 -6.85 -14.18
N ASN A 59 -0.30 -7.26 -13.65
CA ASN A 59 -1.41 -7.84 -14.40
C ASN A 59 -2.70 -7.02 -14.21
N PRO A 60 -2.86 -5.89 -14.90
CA PRO A 60 -4.08 -5.09 -14.79
C PRO A 60 -5.31 -5.89 -15.25
N PRO A 61 -6.45 -5.79 -14.56
CA PRO A 61 -7.68 -6.48 -14.96
C PRO A 61 -8.30 -5.80 -16.20
N TYR A 62 -7.86 -6.19 -17.38
CA TYR A 62 -8.45 -5.70 -18.62
C TYR A 62 -9.80 -6.36 -18.93
N VAL A 63 -10.67 -5.61 -19.62
CA VAL A 63 -11.89 -6.19 -20.19
C VAL A 63 -11.55 -7.29 -21.19
N THR A 64 -12.37 -8.33 -21.21
CA THR A 64 -12.24 -9.46 -22.15
C THR A 64 -13.37 -9.44 -23.20
N PRO A 65 -13.20 -9.98 -24.39
CA PRO A 65 -14.20 -9.90 -25.47
C PRO A 65 -15.60 -10.43 -25.08
N ASP A 66 -15.66 -11.41 -24.20
CA ASP A 66 -16.91 -11.97 -23.68
C ASP A 66 -17.70 -11.02 -22.78
N MET A 67 -17.07 -10.00 -22.24
CA MET A 67 -17.73 -8.95 -21.45
C MET A 67 -18.46 -7.94 -22.33
N ALA A 68 -18.21 -7.91 -23.65
CA ALA A 68 -18.81 -6.94 -24.55
C ALA A 68 -20.34 -7.00 -24.51
N GLY A 69 -20.99 -5.82 -24.43
CA GLY A 69 -22.45 -5.70 -24.35
C GLY A 69 -23.07 -5.82 -22.98
N ASN A 70 -22.37 -6.44 -22.01
CA ASN A 70 -22.85 -6.58 -20.61
C ASN A 70 -21.98 -5.78 -19.60
N TRP A 71 -20.82 -5.30 -20.02
CA TRP A 71 -19.91 -4.56 -19.15
C TRP A 71 -20.38 -3.12 -18.94
N THR A 72 -20.15 -2.64 -17.74
CA THR A 72 -20.30 -1.21 -17.40
C THR A 72 -19.01 -0.65 -16.77
N PRO A 73 -18.67 0.64 -16.94
CA PRO A 73 -17.41 1.22 -16.46
C PRO A 73 -17.17 1.12 -14.96
N TYR A 74 -18.22 0.96 -14.15
CA TYR A 74 -18.12 0.80 -12.69
C TYR A 74 -18.33 -0.64 -12.23
N GLN A 75 -18.45 -1.59 -13.15
CA GLN A 75 -18.43 -3.00 -12.82
C GLN A 75 -17.12 -3.35 -12.15
N ARG A 76 -17.19 -4.14 -11.09
CA ARG A 76 -16.05 -4.55 -10.26
C ARG A 76 -15.87 -6.05 -10.29
N ASN A 77 -14.63 -6.46 -10.16
CA ASN A 77 -14.31 -7.83 -9.81
C ASN A 77 -14.88 -8.12 -8.41
N GLU A 78 -15.55 -9.26 -8.24
CA GLU A 78 -16.24 -9.61 -6.98
C GLU A 78 -15.28 -9.88 -5.82
N GLU A 79 -14.09 -10.37 -6.10
CA GLU A 79 -13.09 -10.70 -5.09
C GLU A 79 -12.27 -9.48 -4.70
N THR A 80 -11.66 -8.82 -5.68
CA THR A 80 -10.69 -7.73 -5.44
C THR A 80 -11.34 -6.35 -5.27
N GLY A 81 -12.59 -6.20 -5.73
CA GLY A 81 -13.26 -4.90 -5.82
C GLY A 81 -12.66 -3.95 -6.88
N ALA A 82 -11.67 -4.39 -7.65
CA ALA A 82 -11.07 -3.63 -8.74
C ALA A 82 -12.04 -3.48 -9.91
N ARG A 83 -11.99 -2.34 -10.60
CA ARG A 83 -12.70 -2.16 -11.88
C ARG A 83 -11.83 -2.67 -13.02
N TYR A 84 -12.47 -2.98 -14.14
CA TYR A 84 -11.79 -3.44 -15.34
C TYR A 84 -11.33 -2.28 -16.22
N TRP A 85 -10.12 -2.39 -16.74
CA TRP A 85 -9.56 -1.44 -17.69
C TRP A 85 -10.12 -1.71 -19.10
N ALA A 86 -10.80 -0.72 -19.65
CA ALA A 86 -11.15 -0.69 -21.06
C ALA A 86 -10.25 0.35 -21.75
N THR A 87 -9.24 -0.13 -22.46
CA THR A 87 -8.30 0.75 -23.17
C THR A 87 -9.04 1.51 -24.27
N PRO A 88 -8.81 2.82 -24.43
CA PRO A 88 -9.40 3.59 -25.53
C PRO A 88 -9.16 2.92 -26.90
N GLY A 89 -10.24 2.77 -27.67
CA GLY A 89 -10.22 2.06 -28.96
C GLY A 89 -10.55 0.57 -28.90
N THR A 90 -10.76 -0.02 -27.73
CA THR A 90 -11.23 -1.40 -27.61
C THR A 90 -12.65 -1.52 -28.13
N GLU A 91 -12.86 -2.35 -29.16
CA GLU A 91 -14.16 -2.56 -29.80
C GLU A 91 -15.18 -3.14 -28.81
N GLY A 92 -16.39 -2.60 -28.81
CA GLY A 92 -17.47 -3.02 -27.90
C GLY A 92 -17.44 -2.41 -26.50
N PHE A 93 -16.40 -1.61 -26.16
CA PHE A 93 -16.23 -1.02 -24.82
C PHE A 93 -16.25 0.52 -24.82
N MET A 94 -16.81 1.11 -25.85
CA MET A 94 -16.95 2.58 -25.91
C MET A 94 -17.86 3.06 -24.77
N HIS A 95 -17.35 3.99 -23.96
CA HIS A 95 -18.07 4.51 -22.79
C HIS A 95 -17.66 5.94 -22.48
N ARG A 96 -18.48 6.60 -21.67
CA ARG A 96 -18.20 7.95 -21.16
C ARG A 96 -17.99 7.90 -19.66
N LEU A 97 -16.89 8.47 -19.18
CA LEU A 97 -16.63 8.75 -17.77
C LEU A 97 -16.71 10.26 -17.53
N GLY A 98 -17.54 10.66 -16.57
CA GLY A 98 -17.62 12.04 -16.07
C GLY A 98 -17.23 12.11 -14.59
N GLY A 99 -17.12 13.32 -14.05
CA GLY A 99 -16.66 13.57 -12.68
C GLY A 99 -17.67 13.32 -11.56
N LEU A 100 -18.97 13.14 -11.88
CA LEU A 100 -20.00 12.92 -10.87
C LEU A 100 -20.04 11.46 -10.42
N GLU A 101 -20.55 11.20 -9.21
CA GLU A 101 -20.75 9.85 -8.70
C GLU A 101 -21.67 9.04 -9.60
N LYS A 102 -21.39 7.75 -9.69
CA LYS A 102 -22.11 6.82 -10.54
C LYS A 102 -22.80 5.76 -9.68
N ASP A 103 -23.90 5.27 -10.19
CA ASP A 103 -24.52 4.06 -9.67
C ASP A 103 -23.56 2.87 -9.82
N CYS A 104 -23.45 2.05 -8.77
CA CYS A 104 -22.47 0.96 -8.70
C CYS A 104 -22.75 -0.20 -9.67
N ILE A 105 -23.95 -0.26 -10.26
CA ILE A 105 -24.37 -1.32 -11.20
C ILE A 105 -24.46 -0.78 -12.62
N THR A 106 -25.26 0.26 -12.79
CA THR A 106 -25.60 0.80 -14.12
C THR A 106 -24.56 1.77 -14.67
N SER A 107 -23.69 2.29 -13.79
CA SER A 107 -22.73 3.37 -14.09
C SER A 107 -23.38 4.70 -14.53
N ALA A 108 -24.68 4.86 -14.37
CA ALA A 108 -25.36 6.13 -14.58
C ALA A 108 -25.03 7.14 -13.45
N ILE A 109 -25.16 8.44 -13.74
CA ILE A 109 -25.01 9.47 -12.70
C ILE A 109 -26.06 9.24 -11.62
N SER A 110 -25.64 9.23 -10.36
CA SER A 110 -26.49 9.01 -9.19
C SER A 110 -26.22 10.05 -8.12
N THR A 111 -27.29 10.64 -7.58
CA THR A 111 -27.30 11.52 -6.43
C THR A 111 -27.95 10.87 -5.22
N ASP A 112 -28.27 9.58 -5.32
CA ASP A 112 -28.85 8.79 -4.24
C ASP A 112 -27.87 8.62 -3.08
N PRO A 113 -28.19 9.05 -1.85
CA PRO A 113 -27.33 8.93 -0.69
C PRO A 113 -27.01 7.46 -0.31
N ALA A 114 -27.94 6.53 -0.55
CA ALA A 114 -27.70 5.12 -0.31
C ALA A 114 -26.64 4.54 -1.27
N ASN A 115 -26.72 4.93 -2.56
CA ASN A 115 -25.67 4.59 -3.52
C ASN A 115 -24.33 5.24 -3.15
N HIS A 116 -24.31 6.47 -2.67
CA HIS A 116 -23.08 7.13 -2.23
C HIS A 116 -22.40 6.37 -1.09
N GLN A 117 -23.16 5.96 -0.07
CA GLN A 117 -22.63 5.16 1.03
C GLN A 117 -22.08 3.83 0.51
N LYS A 118 -22.85 3.12 -0.30
CA LYS A 118 -22.43 1.85 -0.91
C LYS A 118 -21.12 2.00 -1.72
N MET A 119 -21.01 3.05 -2.53
CA MET A 119 -19.79 3.32 -3.30
C MET A 119 -18.60 3.65 -2.41
N THR A 120 -18.82 4.29 -1.27
CA THR A 120 -17.80 4.56 -0.25
C THR A 120 -17.30 3.27 0.37
N ASP A 121 -18.22 2.40 0.78
CA ASP A 121 -17.90 1.11 1.38
C ASP A 121 -17.15 0.20 0.38
N MET A 122 -17.57 0.17 -0.88
CA MET A 122 -16.88 -0.58 -1.93
C MET A 122 -15.45 -0.07 -2.20
N ARG A 123 -15.23 1.24 -2.10
CA ARG A 123 -13.88 1.81 -2.22
C ARG A 123 -13.02 1.42 -1.03
N GLN A 124 -13.57 1.41 0.17
CA GLN A 124 -12.85 0.98 1.37
C GLN A 124 -12.51 -0.51 1.29
N ALA A 125 -13.51 -1.36 1.01
CA ALA A 125 -13.32 -2.80 0.88
C ALA A 125 -12.22 -3.17 -0.13
N LYS A 126 -12.12 -2.45 -1.26
CA LYS A 126 -11.03 -2.63 -2.22
C LYS A 126 -9.65 -2.35 -1.61
N ILE A 127 -9.52 -1.30 -0.81
CA ILE A 127 -8.25 -0.98 -0.14
C ILE A 127 -7.93 -2.02 0.93
N ASP A 128 -8.92 -2.46 1.69
CA ASP A 128 -8.75 -3.49 2.70
C ASP A 128 -8.32 -4.84 2.08
N TYR A 129 -8.84 -5.17 0.88
CA TYR A 129 -8.42 -6.35 0.14
C TYR A 129 -6.92 -6.36 -0.19
N ILE A 130 -6.34 -5.20 -0.53
CA ILE A 130 -4.92 -5.07 -0.86
C ILE A 130 -4.02 -5.58 0.27
N ALA A 131 -4.48 -5.55 1.53
CA ALA A 131 -3.75 -6.15 2.65
C ALA A 131 -3.46 -7.65 2.49
N ASN A 132 -4.18 -8.35 1.59
CA ASN A 132 -3.92 -9.76 1.26
C ASN A 132 -2.69 -9.97 0.36
N GLU A 133 -2.26 -8.91 -0.33
CA GLU A 133 -1.25 -8.97 -1.38
C GLU A 133 0.06 -8.29 -0.99
N ILE A 134 0.10 -7.67 0.19
CA ILE A 134 1.30 -7.03 0.72
C ILE A 134 1.99 -7.95 1.75
N PRO A 135 3.32 -7.84 1.92
CA PRO A 135 4.05 -8.66 2.86
C PRO A 135 3.65 -8.38 4.30
N GLU A 136 3.79 -9.39 5.14
CA GLU A 136 3.64 -9.26 6.59
C GLU A 136 4.79 -8.45 7.19
N LEU A 137 4.55 -7.82 8.34
CA LEU A 137 5.59 -7.15 9.11
C LEU A 137 6.56 -8.16 9.70
N GLU A 138 7.84 -7.84 9.62
CA GLU A 138 8.91 -8.57 10.28
C GLU A 138 9.32 -7.87 11.56
N ILE A 139 9.59 -8.67 12.61
CA ILE A 139 10.17 -8.18 13.86
C ILE A 139 11.68 -8.30 13.72
N LEU A 140 12.39 -7.18 13.86
CA LEU A 140 13.83 -7.08 13.82
C LEU A 140 14.39 -6.88 15.24
N GLY A 141 15.50 -7.51 15.55
CA GLY A 141 16.15 -7.44 16.88
C GLY A 141 15.81 -8.63 17.77
N ASN A 142 15.59 -8.41 19.06
CA ASN A 142 15.38 -9.48 20.03
C ASN A 142 13.94 -10.01 19.97
N PRO A 143 13.71 -11.31 19.69
CA PRO A 143 12.35 -11.86 19.62
C PRO A 143 11.61 -11.89 20.97
N GLU A 144 12.35 -11.81 22.09
CA GLU A 144 11.82 -11.72 23.46
C GLU A 144 11.93 -10.30 24.01
N ALA A 145 11.69 -9.30 23.15
CA ALA A 145 11.86 -7.92 23.53
C ALA A 145 10.85 -7.44 24.57
N ASP A 146 11.38 -6.71 25.55
CA ASP A 146 10.56 -5.99 26.54
C ASP A 146 10.03 -4.65 25.97
N LEU A 147 10.73 -4.13 24.94
CA LEU A 147 10.39 -2.88 24.25
C LEU A 147 10.34 -3.12 22.75
N LEU A 148 9.23 -2.76 22.13
CA LEU A 148 9.06 -2.72 20.69
C LEU A 148 9.09 -1.25 20.18
N VAL A 149 10.05 -0.96 19.32
CA VAL A 149 10.14 0.34 18.62
C VAL A 149 9.37 0.25 17.31
N VAL A 150 8.47 1.17 17.07
CA VAL A 150 7.64 1.21 15.85
C VAL A 150 8.03 2.44 15.04
N GLY A 151 8.39 2.22 13.77
CA GLY A 151 8.79 3.30 12.87
C GLY A 151 8.29 3.14 11.44
N TRP A 152 8.51 4.16 10.61
CA TRP A 152 8.22 4.14 9.18
C TRP A 152 9.06 5.20 8.45
N GLY A 153 9.14 5.11 7.11
CA GLY A 153 9.86 6.07 6.27
C GLY A 153 11.36 6.09 6.51
N GLY A 154 12.01 7.23 6.39
CA GLY A 154 13.45 7.41 6.51
C GLY A 154 14.05 7.17 7.91
N THR A 155 13.24 6.79 8.90
CA THR A 155 13.73 6.46 10.24
C THR A 155 14.38 5.09 10.36
N TYR A 156 14.26 4.23 9.36
CA TYR A 156 14.69 2.83 9.41
C TYR A 156 16.12 2.65 9.91
N GLY A 157 17.09 3.27 9.24
CA GLY A 157 18.51 3.09 9.57
C GLY A 157 18.88 3.54 10.99
N HIS A 158 18.29 4.64 11.44
CA HIS A 158 18.51 5.18 12.80
C HIS A 158 17.94 4.24 13.85
N LEU A 159 16.72 3.75 13.66
CA LEU A 159 16.08 2.81 14.58
C LEU A 159 16.80 1.47 14.60
N TYR A 160 17.17 0.95 13.44
CA TYR A 160 17.93 -0.30 13.33
C TYR A 160 19.25 -0.23 14.12
N SER A 161 20.04 0.82 13.90
CA SER A 161 21.31 1.01 14.60
C SER A 161 21.14 1.19 16.12
N ALA A 162 20.07 1.85 16.54
CA ALA A 162 19.75 2.01 17.95
C ALA A 162 19.38 0.67 18.61
N VAL A 163 18.52 -0.12 17.95
CA VAL A 163 18.11 -1.44 18.43
C VAL A 163 19.30 -2.39 18.53
N GLU A 164 20.18 -2.44 17.52
CA GLU A 164 21.41 -3.22 17.54
C GLU A 164 22.32 -2.80 18.73
N SER A 165 22.52 -1.50 18.91
CA SER A 165 23.37 -0.98 20.00
C SER A 165 22.80 -1.31 21.38
N MET A 166 21.49 -1.22 21.55
CA MET A 166 20.84 -1.58 22.81
C MET A 166 20.94 -3.06 23.13
N ASN A 167 20.72 -3.90 22.12
CA ASN A 167 20.86 -5.35 22.29
C ASN A 167 22.32 -5.75 22.60
N ALA A 168 23.30 -5.08 22.01
CA ALA A 168 24.72 -5.34 22.27
C ALA A 168 25.12 -5.09 23.75
N ILE A 169 24.41 -4.20 24.47
CA ILE A 169 24.62 -3.95 25.91
C ILE A 169 23.63 -4.72 26.79
N GLY A 170 22.99 -5.77 26.25
CA GLY A 170 22.15 -6.70 27.01
C GLY A 170 20.71 -6.22 27.26
N LYS A 171 20.25 -5.19 26.56
CA LYS A 171 18.82 -4.80 26.58
C LYS A 171 18.05 -5.67 25.59
N LYS A 172 16.77 -5.92 25.91
CA LYS A 172 15.87 -6.69 25.04
C LYS A 172 14.99 -5.74 24.26
N VAL A 173 15.44 -5.36 23.08
CA VAL A 173 14.73 -4.39 22.21
C VAL A 173 14.49 -5.02 20.84
N ALA A 174 13.31 -4.79 20.29
CA ALA A 174 12.97 -5.11 18.92
C ALA A 174 12.42 -3.90 18.20
N MET A 175 12.33 -3.98 16.87
CA MET A 175 11.63 -2.98 16.07
C MET A 175 10.77 -3.65 15.01
N VAL A 176 9.71 -2.93 14.62
CA VAL A 176 8.98 -3.11 13.37
C VAL A 176 8.99 -1.83 12.58
N HIS A 177 9.04 -1.96 11.27
CA HIS A 177 9.10 -0.80 10.39
C HIS A 177 8.14 -0.94 9.23
N PHE A 178 7.32 0.09 9.01
CA PHE A 178 6.28 0.06 8.00
C PHE A 178 6.73 0.66 6.67
N ASN A 179 6.65 -0.13 5.58
CA ASN A 179 6.65 0.36 4.21
C ASN A 179 5.21 0.62 3.73
N TYR A 180 4.24 -0.16 4.20
CA TYR A 180 2.83 -0.02 3.88
C TYR A 180 2.09 0.62 5.04
N ILE A 181 1.65 1.86 4.82
CA ILE A 181 0.98 2.68 5.84
C ILE A 181 -0.54 2.50 5.77
N ASN A 182 -1.06 2.32 4.55
CA ASN A 182 -2.47 2.02 4.29
C ASN A 182 -2.62 1.20 3.00
N PRO A 183 -3.26 0.03 3.02
CA PRO A 183 -3.61 -0.70 4.24
C PRO A 183 -2.36 -1.15 5.00
N MET A 184 -2.50 -1.39 6.30
CA MET A 184 -1.44 -1.99 7.09
C MET A 184 -1.35 -3.50 6.82
N PRO A 185 -0.15 -4.12 6.98
CA PRO A 185 0.01 -5.57 6.95
C PRO A 185 -0.92 -6.29 7.92
N LYS A 186 -1.41 -7.47 7.53
CA LYS A 186 -2.43 -8.21 8.30
C LYS A 186 -2.01 -8.58 9.72
N ASN A 187 -0.75 -8.87 9.93
CA ASN A 187 -0.20 -9.28 11.22
C ASN A 187 0.12 -8.10 12.16
N THR A 188 -0.20 -6.86 11.76
CA THR A 188 0.11 -5.64 12.54
C THR A 188 -0.47 -5.70 13.95
N GLU A 189 -1.76 -6.02 14.08
CA GLU A 189 -2.43 -6.08 15.38
C GLU A 189 -1.79 -7.16 16.29
N GLU A 190 -1.50 -8.33 15.75
CA GLU A 190 -0.87 -9.42 16.49
C GLU A 190 0.50 -9.01 17.04
N ILE A 191 1.34 -8.40 16.19
CA ILE A 191 2.67 -7.95 16.61
C ILE A 191 2.60 -6.88 17.69
N LEU A 192 1.73 -5.87 17.52
CA LEU A 192 1.59 -4.81 18.49
C LEU A 192 1.06 -5.32 19.84
N ARG A 193 0.14 -6.29 19.83
CA ARG A 193 -0.39 -6.88 21.08
C ARG A 193 0.58 -7.79 21.82
N ARG A 194 1.57 -8.37 21.15
CA ARG A 194 2.60 -9.23 21.81
C ARG A 194 3.52 -8.43 22.70
N SER A 195 3.71 -7.14 22.45
CA SER A 195 4.69 -6.34 23.17
C SER A 195 4.07 -5.70 24.41
N VAL A 196 4.73 -5.85 25.55
CA VAL A 196 4.28 -5.30 26.84
C VAL A 196 4.40 -3.78 26.86
N SER A 197 5.36 -3.24 26.09
CA SER A 197 5.59 -1.79 25.96
C SER A 197 6.04 -1.46 24.55
N TYR A 198 5.58 -0.36 24.00
CA TYR A 198 6.03 0.13 22.68
C TYR A 198 6.23 1.63 22.69
N THR A 199 7.18 2.09 21.86
CA THR A 199 7.42 3.49 21.57
C THR A 199 7.27 3.74 20.08
N HIS A 200 6.49 4.76 19.73
CA HIS A 200 6.24 5.20 18.36
C HIS A 200 7.11 6.40 18.01
N LEU A 201 7.86 6.33 16.92
CA LEU A 201 8.65 7.44 16.39
C LEU A 201 8.20 7.79 14.97
N ARG A 202 7.95 9.06 14.76
CA ARG A 202 7.57 9.63 13.46
C ARG A 202 8.77 10.29 12.80
N ALA A 203 8.86 10.24 11.45
CA ALA A 203 9.99 10.74 10.66
C ALA A 203 10.40 12.20 10.89
N HIS A 204 9.55 13.03 11.48
CA HIS A 204 9.81 14.46 11.73
C HIS A 204 9.97 14.85 13.20
N GLU A 205 10.00 13.90 14.14
CA GLU A 205 10.08 14.19 15.57
C GLU A 205 11.50 14.13 16.15
N THR A 206 12.52 13.93 15.32
CA THR A 206 13.92 13.76 15.75
C THR A 206 14.75 15.06 15.76
N LEU A 207 14.13 16.23 15.63
CA LEU A 207 14.82 17.52 15.57
C LEU A 207 14.36 18.52 16.66
N SER A 208 14.21 18.06 17.88
CA SER A 208 14.12 18.95 19.05
C SER A 208 15.13 18.56 20.11
#